data_c370696dfcb6e35039ff121c0fffd997
#
_entry.id   c370696dfcb6e35039ff121c0fffd997
#
_cell.length_a   1.000
_cell.length_b   1.000
_cell.length_c   1.000
_cell.angle_alpha   90.00
_cell.angle_beta   90.00
_cell.angle_gamma   90.00
#
_symmetry.space_group_name_H-M   'P 1'
#
loop_
_entity.id
_entity.type
_entity.pdbx_description
1 polymer ?
#
loop_
_entity_poly.entity_id
_entity_poly.type
_entity_poly.pdbx_seq_one_letter_code
_entity_poly.pdbx_strand_id
1 'polypeptide(L)'
;MESMSKIEAVLFDLDGTLLDSFPDFLVSLENININSSSKKIDESIVRANVSDGSSKLLKLVFDINADDEDFDEHKRIFLNEYEKNILMYGNLFLGVSDLLNFLLDKKIPYGIVTNKPRKYTEIILKKSSLLRQSKVVICCDDGFKSKPNPEGINHACNILGVPNSKCIYVGDHENDLNASLAAETISGLCSFGYGFKKGLVIDGVESFESPLQILDFIKRNV
;
A
#
# COMPACT_ATOMS: atom_id res chain seq x y z
N MET A 1 6.30 -27.07 18.10
CA MET A 1 6.14 -26.20 16.92
C MET A 1 4.73 -26.44 16.43
N GLU A 2 3.81 -25.53 16.69
CA GLU A 2 2.49 -25.59 16.09
C GLU A 2 2.68 -25.44 14.57
N SER A 3 2.07 -26.31 13.79
CA SER A 3 2.03 -26.23 12.33
C SER A 3 1.35 -24.91 11.99
N MET A 4 2.06 -23.98 11.33
CA MET A 4 1.42 -22.79 10.79
C MET A 4 0.21 -23.21 9.96
N SER A 5 -0.92 -22.53 10.16
CA SER A 5 -2.12 -22.79 9.36
C SER A 5 -1.81 -22.51 7.88
N LYS A 6 -2.26 -23.42 7.02
CA LYS A 6 -2.11 -23.27 5.56
C LYS A 6 -2.70 -21.95 5.09
N ILE A 7 -1.95 -21.18 4.28
CA ILE A 7 -2.42 -19.93 3.68
C ILE A 7 -3.42 -20.27 2.55
N GLU A 8 -4.61 -19.70 2.65
CA GLU A 8 -5.67 -19.88 1.64
C GLU A 8 -5.96 -18.62 0.84
N ALA A 9 -5.55 -17.43 1.32
CA ALA A 9 -5.67 -16.16 0.62
C ALA A 9 -4.55 -15.19 1.00
N VAL A 10 -4.30 -14.21 0.13
CA VAL A 10 -3.30 -13.16 0.35
C VAL A 10 -3.95 -11.78 0.14
N LEU A 11 -3.84 -10.91 1.11
CA LEU A 11 -4.23 -9.51 1.03
C LEU A 11 -2.99 -8.62 1.09
N PHE A 12 -3.01 -7.56 0.32
CA PHE A 12 -1.90 -6.61 0.22
C PHE A 12 -2.38 -5.18 0.45
N ASP A 13 -1.52 -4.33 1.00
CA ASP A 13 -1.59 -2.91 0.71
C ASP A 13 -1.13 -2.62 -0.72
N LEU A 14 -1.26 -1.39 -1.17
CA LEU A 14 -0.96 -0.98 -2.54
C LEU A 14 0.35 -0.18 -2.62
N ASP A 15 0.35 1.06 -2.11
CA ASP A 15 1.51 1.96 -2.19
C ASP A 15 2.59 1.51 -1.19
N GLY A 16 3.83 1.29 -1.64
CA GLY A 16 4.91 0.78 -0.78
C GLY A 16 4.94 -0.73 -0.62
N THR A 17 3.92 -1.44 -1.09
CA THR A 17 3.83 -2.92 -0.98
C THR A 17 3.83 -3.59 -2.36
N LEU A 18 2.81 -3.35 -3.17
CA LEU A 18 2.75 -3.83 -4.56
C LEU A 18 3.32 -2.82 -5.54
N LEU A 19 3.13 -1.53 -5.27
CA LEU A 19 3.44 -0.42 -6.15
C LEU A 19 4.48 0.51 -5.54
N ASP A 20 5.62 0.72 -6.24
CA ASP A 20 6.52 1.84 -5.97
C ASP A 20 5.95 3.09 -6.63
N SER A 21 5.03 3.77 -5.93
CA SER A 21 4.37 4.99 -6.38
C SER A 21 5.14 6.27 -6.03
N PHE A 22 6.22 6.17 -5.27
CA PHE A 22 7.05 7.32 -4.87
C PHE A 22 7.43 8.23 -6.06
N PRO A 23 7.87 7.71 -7.22
CA PRO A 23 8.25 8.58 -8.34
C PRO A 23 7.08 9.41 -8.88
N ASP A 24 5.85 8.85 -8.91
CA ASP A 24 4.65 9.58 -9.33
C ASP A 24 4.32 10.73 -8.36
N PHE A 25 4.46 10.50 -7.05
CA PHE A 25 4.27 11.53 -6.03
C PHE A 25 5.34 12.61 -6.12
N LEU A 26 6.61 12.22 -6.27
CA LEU A 26 7.73 13.17 -6.37
C LEU A 26 7.55 14.13 -7.56
N VAL A 27 7.34 13.60 -8.76
CA VAL A 27 7.13 14.41 -9.96
C VAL A 27 5.90 15.31 -9.81
N SER A 28 4.84 14.82 -9.19
CA SER A 28 3.64 15.63 -8.94
C SER A 28 3.90 16.79 -8.01
N LEU A 29 4.72 16.61 -6.98
CA LEU A 29 5.14 17.68 -6.06
C LEU A 29 6.07 18.69 -6.76
N GLU A 30 6.96 18.23 -7.62
CA GLU A 30 7.87 19.10 -8.39
C GLU A 30 7.10 19.96 -9.42
N ASN A 31 6.06 19.42 -10.04
CA ASN A 31 5.25 20.11 -11.05
C ASN A 31 4.35 21.19 -10.44
N ILE A 32 3.94 21.05 -9.18
CA ILE A 32 3.15 22.08 -8.51
C ILE A 32 4.06 23.20 -7.97
N ASN A 33 4.09 24.31 -8.64
CA ASN A 33 4.83 25.50 -8.20
C ASN A 33 4.00 26.30 -7.18
N ILE A 34 3.78 25.71 -5.97
CA ILE A 34 2.94 26.32 -4.93
C ILE A 34 3.65 27.53 -4.29
N ASN A 35 4.98 27.47 -4.18
CA ASN A 35 5.81 28.58 -3.69
C ASN A 35 6.94 28.86 -4.67
N SER A 36 7.12 30.12 -5.04
CA SER A 36 8.20 30.63 -5.89
C SER A 36 9.63 30.44 -5.30
N SER A 37 9.75 29.71 -4.21
CA SER A 37 11.03 29.36 -3.62
C SER A 37 11.61 28.17 -4.38
N SER A 38 12.73 28.38 -5.05
CA SER A 38 13.57 27.38 -5.72
C SER A 38 14.18 26.32 -4.76
N LYS A 39 13.49 25.97 -3.67
CA LYS A 39 13.96 24.96 -2.72
C LYS A 39 13.77 23.58 -3.34
N LYS A 40 14.87 22.87 -3.54
CA LYS A 40 14.84 21.50 -4.03
C LYS A 40 14.07 20.63 -3.03
N ILE A 41 13.11 19.83 -3.54
CA ILE A 41 12.37 18.87 -2.73
C ILE A 41 13.33 17.77 -2.26
N ASP A 42 13.29 17.44 -0.98
CA ASP A 42 14.07 16.31 -0.43
C ASP A 42 13.34 15.01 -0.74
N GLU A 43 13.87 14.26 -1.69
CA GLU A 43 13.32 12.96 -2.13
C GLU A 43 13.21 11.96 -0.98
N SER A 44 14.13 11.99 -0.01
CA SER A 44 14.11 11.07 1.13
C SER A 44 12.92 11.34 2.06
N ILE A 45 12.56 12.61 2.22
CA ILE A 45 11.37 13.01 2.99
C ILE A 45 10.10 12.57 2.27
N VAL A 46 10.02 12.79 0.95
CA VAL A 46 8.85 12.35 0.18
C VAL A 46 8.70 10.85 0.28
N ARG A 47 9.77 10.09 -0.03
CA ARG A 47 9.75 8.63 -0.02
C ARG A 47 9.31 8.05 1.31
N ALA A 48 9.85 8.55 2.42
CA ALA A 48 9.53 8.06 3.76
C ALA A 48 8.09 8.36 4.22
N ASN A 49 7.36 9.22 3.53
CA ASN A 49 6.02 9.67 3.94
C ASN A 49 4.93 9.48 2.87
N VAL A 50 5.21 8.72 1.81
CA VAL A 50 4.19 8.40 0.78
C VAL A 50 2.98 7.72 1.40
N SER A 51 3.19 6.72 2.26
CA SER A 51 2.13 5.94 2.91
C SER A 51 1.35 6.75 3.97
N ASP A 52 1.87 7.91 4.41
CA ASP A 52 1.15 8.85 5.29
C ASP A 52 0.13 9.73 4.53
N GLY A 53 0.19 9.73 3.20
CA GLY A 53 -0.78 10.39 2.33
C GLY A 53 -0.49 11.86 2.00
N SER A 54 -1.34 12.40 1.12
CA SER A 54 -1.14 13.73 0.48
C SER A 54 -1.05 14.90 1.46
N SER A 55 -1.82 14.89 2.54
CA SER A 55 -1.82 15.98 3.53
C SER A 55 -0.47 16.08 4.26
N LYS A 56 0.12 14.92 4.58
CA LYS A 56 1.44 14.87 5.22
C LYS A 56 2.54 15.36 4.27
N LEU A 57 2.46 14.98 3.00
CA LEU A 57 3.43 15.43 1.99
C LEU A 57 3.37 16.94 1.78
N LEU A 58 2.18 17.54 1.69
CA LEU A 58 2.02 19.01 1.59
C LEU A 58 2.64 19.73 2.79
N LYS A 59 2.42 19.22 4.00
CA LYS A 59 3.02 19.79 5.21
C LYS A 59 4.54 19.71 5.18
N LEU A 60 5.10 18.57 4.84
CA LEU A 60 6.57 18.36 4.91
C LEU A 60 7.33 19.07 3.80
N VAL A 61 6.74 19.16 2.61
CA VAL A 61 7.41 19.72 1.43
C VAL A 61 7.21 21.23 1.33
N PHE A 62 6.01 21.73 1.62
CA PHE A 62 5.63 23.11 1.40
C PHE A 62 5.26 23.88 2.67
N ASP A 63 5.27 23.21 3.84
CA ASP A 63 4.83 23.76 5.14
C ASP A 63 3.36 24.20 5.15
N ILE A 64 2.52 23.52 4.33
CA ILE A 64 1.07 23.77 4.26
C ILE A 64 0.37 22.84 5.25
N ASN A 65 -0.31 23.43 6.23
CA ASN A 65 -0.98 22.72 7.30
C ASN A 65 -2.49 22.55 7.02
N ALA A 66 -3.10 21.55 7.63
CA ALA A 66 -4.52 21.25 7.43
C ALA A 66 -5.48 22.37 7.90
N ASP A 67 -5.00 23.26 8.75
CA ASP A 67 -5.75 24.40 9.31
C ASP A 67 -5.57 25.69 8.49
N ASP A 68 -4.73 25.69 7.45
CA ASP A 68 -4.49 26.84 6.58
C ASP A 68 -5.73 27.07 5.69
N GLU A 69 -6.13 28.33 5.48
CA GLU A 69 -7.35 28.70 4.75
C GLU A 69 -7.37 28.14 3.31
N ASP A 70 -6.21 28.00 2.69
CA ASP A 70 -6.03 27.53 1.30
C ASP A 70 -5.59 26.06 1.21
N PHE A 71 -5.58 25.30 2.33
CA PHE A 71 -5.16 23.90 2.37
C PHE A 71 -5.91 23.02 1.36
N ASP A 72 -7.23 23.13 1.31
CA ASP A 72 -8.05 22.31 0.41
C ASP A 72 -7.76 22.60 -1.06
N GLU A 73 -7.48 23.87 -1.40
CA GLU A 73 -7.08 24.25 -2.75
C GLU A 73 -5.72 23.67 -3.13
N HIS A 74 -4.72 23.77 -2.26
CA HIS A 74 -3.40 23.18 -2.48
C HIS A 74 -3.46 21.65 -2.60
N LYS A 75 -4.25 21.03 -1.74
CA LYS A 75 -4.47 19.58 -1.80
C LYS A 75 -5.15 19.17 -3.12
N ARG A 76 -6.12 19.93 -3.57
CA ARG A 76 -6.80 19.70 -4.85
C ARG A 76 -5.83 19.85 -6.04
N ILE A 77 -4.98 20.87 -6.05
CA ILE A 77 -3.95 21.08 -7.07
C ILE A 77 -2.99 19.90 -7.11
N PHE A 78 -2.47 19.49 -5.95
CA PHE A 78 -1.56 18.35 -5.83
C PHE A 78 -2.21 17.05 -6.33
N LEU A 79 -3.41 16.74 -5.87
CA LEU A 79 -4.10 15.52 -6.24
C LEU A 79 -4.50 15.48 -7.71
N ASN A 80 -4.82 16.63 -8.33
CA ASN A 80 -5.05 16.73 -9.77
C ASN A 80 -3.77 16.46 -10.58
N GLU A 81 -2.63 16.94 -10.10
CA GLU A 81 -1.34 16.64 -10.74
C GLU A 81 -0.94 15.18 -10.56
N TYR A 82 -1.12 14.63 -9.35
CA TYR A 82 -0.89 13.22 -9.08
C TYR A 82 -1.74 12.31 -9.99
N GLU A 83 -3.01 12.66 -10.21
CA GLU A 83 -3.90 11.89 -11.09
C GLU A 83 -3.34 11.74 -12.51
N LYS A 84 -2.70 12.77 -13.06
CA LYS A 84 -2.07 12.73 -14.38
C LYS A 84 -0.84 11.82 -14.40
N ASN A 85 -0.10 11.79 -13.30
CA ASN A 85 1.19 11.10 -13.18
C ASN A 85 1.07 9.65 -12.72
N ILE A 86 -0.10 9.17 -12.28
CA ILE A 86 -0.29 7.78 -11.80
C ILE A 86 0.24 6.77 -12.82
N LEU A 87 1.21 5.95 -12.41
CA LEU A 87 1.90 4.95 -13.25
C LEU A 87 2.52 5.52 -14.53
N MET A 88 2.99 6.76 -14.49
CA MET A 88 3.85 7.34 -15.52
C MET A 88 5.33 7.13 -15.20
N TYR A 89 5.66 7.12 -13.93
CA TYR A 89 7.02 7.00 -13.39
C TYR A 89 7.14 5.86 -12.38
N GLY A 90 6.07 5.59 -11.64
CA GLY A 90 5.94 4.47 -10.71
C GLY A 90 5.74 3.14 -11.42
N ASN A 91 6.11 2.06 -10.74
CA ASN A 91 6.00 0.69 -11.26
C ASN A 91 5.67 -0.28 -10.12
N LEU A 92 5.30 -1.52 -10.46
CA LEU A 92 5.29 -2.60 -9.49
C LEU A 92 6.71 -2.82 -8.94
N PHE A 93 6.83 -3.07 -7.65
CA PHE A 93 8.13 -3.48 -7.10
C PHE A 93 8.67 -4.72 -7.80
N LEU A 94 9.99 -4.81 -7.95
CA LEU A 94 10.66 -5.94 -8.60
C LEU A 94 10.32 -7.26 -7.89
N GLY A 95 9.74 -8.22 -8.62
CA GLY A 95 9.29 -9.50 -8.11
C GLY A 95 7.79 -9.56 -7.78
N VAL A 96 7.06 -8.45 -7.75
CA VAL A 96 5.59 -8.45 -7.55
C VAL A 96 4.88 -9.19 -8.69
N SER A 97 5.34 -9.02 -9.93
CA SER A 97 4.75 -9.74 -11.07
C SER A 97 4.88 -11.24 -10.91
N ASP A 98 6.03 -11.73 -10.45
CA ASP A 98 6.26 -13.16 -10.22
C ASP A 98 5.38 -13.69 -9.09
N LEU A 99 5.25 -12.91 -8.00
CA LEU A 99 4.39 -13.22 -6.87
C LEU A 99 2.91 -13.34 -7.30
N LEU A 100 2.38 -12.33 -7.99
CA LEU A 100 0.97 -12.33 -8.40
C LEU A 100 0.68 -13.41 -9.46
N ASN A 101 1.58 -13.65 -10.40
CA ASN A 101 1.43 -14.74 -11.38
C ASN A 101 1.41 -16.11 -10.67
N PHE A 102 2.29 -16.33 -9.69
CA PHE A 102 2.25 -17.56 -8.89
C PHE A 102 0.91 -17.76 -8.19
N LEU A 103 0.35 -16.72 -7.57
CA LEU A 103 -0.96 -16.79 -6.92
C LEU A 103 -2.07 -17.16 -7.91
N LEU A 104 -2.04 -16.57 -9.11
CA LEU A 104 -2.99 -16.86 -10.18
C LEU A 104 -2.86 -18.32 -10.65
N ASP A 105 -1.65 -18.79 -10.94
CA ASP A 105 -1.37 -20.15 -11.41
C ASP A 105 -1.80 -21.21 -10.38
N LYS A 106 -1.60 -20.92 -9.10
CA LYS A 106 -2.02 -21.78 -8.00
C LYS A 106 -3.49 -21.60 -7.60
N LYS A 107 -4.20 -20.66 -8.22
CA LYS A 107 -5.59 -20.31 -7.90
C LYS A 107 -5.77 -19.88 -6.45
N ILE A 108 -4.76 -19.26 -5.86
CA ILE A 108 -4.81 -18.67 -4.53
C ILE A 108 -5.39 -17.26 -4.71
N PRO A 109 -6.56 -16.96 -4.13
CA PRO A 109 -7.16 -15.65 -4.27
C PRO A 109 -6.32 -14.59 -3.58
N TYR A 110 -6.19 -13.43 -4.22
CA TYR A 110 -5.59 -12.25 -3.60
C TYR A 110 -6.48 -11.02 -3.74
N GLY A 111 -6.28 -10.07 -2.84
CA GLY A 111 -6.99 -8.80 -2.81
C GLY A 111 -6.10 -7.65 -2.36
N ILE A 112 -6.65 -6.45 -2.46
CA ILE A 112 -6.01 -5.19 -2.09
C ILE A 112 -6.87 -4.52 -1.02
N VAL A 113 -6.26 -4.09 0.10
CA VAL A 113 -6.90 -3.26 1.12
C VAL A 113 -6.00 -2.06 1.39
N THR A 114 -6.40 -0.88 0.95
CA THR A 114 -5.54 0.30 0.92
C THR A 114 -6.19 1.55 1.50
N ASN A 115 -5.38 2.43 2.09
CA ASN A 115 -5.82 3.76 2.51
C ASN A 115 -5.84 4.78 1.35
N LYS A 116 -5.54 4.32 0.12
CA LYS A 116 -5.70 5.13 -1.08
C LYS A 116 -7.17 5.26 -1.47
N PRO A 117 -7.65 6.47 -1.85
CA PRO A 117 -9.02 6.67 -2.33
C PRO A 117 -9.33 5.86 -3.60
N ARG A 118 -10.58 5.42 -3.73
CA ARG A 118 -11.12 4.62 -4.86
C ARG A 118 -10.78 5.22 -6.22
N LYS A 119 -10.97 6.52 -6.36
CA LYS A 119 -10.70 7.27 -7.59
C LYS A 119 -9.31 6.97 -8.16
N TYR A 120 -8.26 7.03 -7.35
CA TYR A 120 -6.87 6.83 -7.79
C TYR A 120 -6.53 5.34 -7.93
N THR A 121 -7.07 4.52 -7.05
CA THR A 121 -6.91 3.07 -7.09
C THR A 121 -7.46 2.50 -8.41
N GLU A 122 -8.62 2.94 -8.87
CA GLU A 122 -9.19 2.49 -10.14
C GLU A 122 -8.34 2.85 -11.36
N ILE A 123 -7.68 4.01 -11.35
CA ILE A 123 -6.75 4.37 -12.43
C ILE A 123 -5.58 3.37 -12.47
N ILE A 124 -5.04 3.03 -11.31
CA ILE A 124 -3.96 2.03 -11.18
C ILE A 124 -4.42 0.67 -11.69
N LEU A 125 -5.60 0.20 -11.26
CA LEU A 125 -6.15 -1.08 -11.70
C LEU A 125 -6.40 -1.13 -13.22
N LYS A 126 -6.84 -0.02 -13.82
CA LYS A 126 -7.02 0.07 -15.29
C LYS A 126 -5.69 -0.04 -16.04
N LYS A 127 -4.60 0.50 -15.47
CA LYS A 127 -3.27 0.50 -16.09
C LYS A 127 -2.47 -0.78 -15.82
N SER A 128 -2.79 -1.56 -14.77
CA SER A 128 -2.10 -2.80 -14.40
C SER A 128 -3.00 -4.02 -14.56
N SER A 129 -2.70 -4.88 -15.53
CA SER A 129 -3.47 -6.12 -15.77
C SER A 129 -3.40 -7.11 -14.61
N LEU A 130 -2.28 -7.17 -13.89
CA LEU A 130 -2.13 -8.04 -12.72
C LEU A 130 -2.95 -7.52 -11.54
N LEU A 131 -2.82 -6.24 -11.18
CA LEU A 131 -3.59 -5.68 -10.05
C LEU A 131 -5.09 -5.75 -10.29
N ARG A 132 -5.54 -5.63 -11.55
CA ARG A 132 -6.96 -5.76 -11.93
C ARG A 132 -7.53 -7.16 -11.71
N GLN A 133 -6.70 -8.20 -11.57
CA GLN A 133 -7.14 -9.57 -11.27
C GLN A 133 -7.40 -9.83 -9.79
N SER A 134 -7.15 -8.83 -8.93
CA SER A 134 -7.53 -8.89 -7.51
C SER A 134 -9.02 -9.26 -7.36
N LYS A 135 -9.30 -10.24 -6.52
CA LYS A 135 -10.67 -10.72 -6.28
C LYS A 135 -11.50 -9.75 -5.44
N VAL A 136 -10.84 -8.93 -4.65
CA VAL A 136 -11.41 -7.88 -3.82
C VAL A 136 -10.47 -6.70 -3.76
N VAL A 137 -11.02 -5.49 -3.77
CA VAL A 137 -10.28 -4.24 -3.57
C VAL A 137 -11.08 -3.36 -2.64
N ILE A 138 -10.52 -3.01 -1.49
CA ILE A 138 -11.10 -2.12 -0.48
C ILE A 138 -10.26 -0.84 -0.40
N CYS A 139 -10.92 0.30 -0.55
CA CYS A 139 -10.32 1.63 -0.46
C CYS A 139 -10.83 2.37 0.77
N CYS A 140 -10.13 3.44 1.18
CA CYS A 140 -10.47 4.19 2.40
C CYS A 140 -11.84 4.88 2.36
N ASP A 141 -12.40 5.10 1.18
CA ASP A 141 -13.69 5.76 0.94
C ASP A 141 -14.83 4.79 0.54
N ASP A 142 -14.64 3.48 0.72
CA ASP A 142 -15.67 2.46 0.46
C ASP A 142 -16.66 2.26 1.62
N GLY A 143 -16.68 3.13 2.61
CA GLY A 143 -17.61 3.07 3.75
C GLY A 143 -17.10 2.25 4.94
N PHE A 144 -15.87 1.79 4.91
CA PHE A 144 -15.17 1.15 6.03
C PHE A 144 -14.22 2.15 6.69
N LYS A 145 -13.93 1.95 7.98
CA LYS A 145 -12.86 2.70 8.63
C LYS A 145 -11.52 2.31 8.03
N SER A 146 -10.71 3.33 7.73
CA SER A 146 -9.37 3.15 7.18
C SER A 146 -8.44 2.43 8.17
N LYS A 147 -7.41 1.74 7.65
CA LYS A 147 -6.32 1.20 8.48
C LYS A 147 -5.74 2.32 9.37
N PRO A 148 -5.49 2.11 10.66
CA PRO A 148 -5.27 0.80 11.33
C PRO A 148 -6.52 0.06 11.78
N ASN A 149 -7.74 0.48 11.42
CA ASN A 149 -8.95 -0.27 11.73
C ASN A 149 -9.02 -1.56 10.87
N PRO A 150 -9.39 -2.72 11.45
CA PRO A 150 -9.40 -4.01 10.74
C PRO A 150 -10.61 -4.22 9.82
N GLU A 151 -11.60 -3.31 9.81
CA GLU A 151 -12.88 -3.50 9.08
C GLU A 151 -12.68 -3.87 7.61
N GLY A 152 -11.77 -3.17 6.89
CA GLY A 152 -11.50 -3.44 5.48
C GLY A 152 -10.89 -4.82 5.24
N ILE A 153 -9.97 -5.27 6.11
CA ILE A 153 -9.34 -6.61 6.04
C ILE A 153 -10.39 -7.68 6.32
N ASN A 154 -11.18 -7.52 7.39
CA ASN A 154 -12.25 -8.45 7.74
C ASN A 154 -13.25 -8.62 6.60
N HIS A 155 -13.65 -7.50 5.98
CA HIS A 155 -14.58 -7.51 4.85
C HIS A 155 -13.98 -8.22 3.63
N ALA A 156 -12.69 -7.97 3.34
CA ALA A 156 -11.99 -8.64 2.25
C ALA A 156 -11.90 -10.16 2.47
N CYS A 157 -11.56 -10.62 3.68
CA CYS A 157 -11.55 -12.05 4.02
C CYS A 157 -12.95 -12.69 3.84
N ASN A 158 -14.01 -11.99 4.26
CA ASN A 158 -15.39 -12.46 4.07
C ASN A 158 -15.75 -12.62 2.59
N ILE A 159 -15.38 -11.66 1.74
CA ILE A 159 -15.60 -11.73 0.28
C ILE A 159 -14.85 -12.92 -0.32
N LEU A 160 -13.61 -13.16 0.13
CA LEU A 160 -12.81 -14.28 -0.34
C LEU A 160 -13.28 -15.64 0.20
N GLY A 161 -14.15 -15.65 1.22
CA GLY A 161 -14.64 -16.86 1.87
C GLY A 161 -13.58 -17.61 2.67
N VAL A 162 -12.57 -16.88 3.20
CA VAL A 162 -11.42 -17.45 3.90
C VAL A 162 -11.39 -16.93 5.35
N PRO A 163 -11.18 -17.81 6.35
CA PRO A 163 -10.96 -17.37 7.72
C PRO A 163 -9.75 -16.45 7.84
N ASN A 164 -9.83 -15.40 8.66
CA ASN A 164 -8.74 -14.45 8.85
C ASN A 164 -7.41 -15.14 9.21
N SER A 165 -7.45 -16.14 10.08
CA SER A 165 -6.25 -16.91 10.50
C SER A 165 -5.56 -17.70 9.37
N LYS A 166 -6.20 -17.85 8.22
CA LYS A 166 -5.67 -18.48 7.00
C LYS A 166 -5.39 -17.47 5.88
N CYS A 167 -5.56 -16.20 6.15
CA CYS A 167 -5.22 -15.12 5.26
C CYS A 167 -3.94 -14.44 5.76
N ILE A 168 -2.97 -14.22 4.88
CA ILE A 168 -1.86 -13.32 5.17
C ILE A 168 -2.20 -11.92 4.65
N TYR A 169 -2.03 -10.90 5.48
CA TYR A 169 -2.05 -9.50 5.07
C TYR A 169 -0.63 -8.94 5.06
N VAL A 170 -0.23 -8.32 3.96
CA VAL A 170 1.12 -7.80 3.75
C VAL A 170 1.06 -6.30 3.48
N GLY A 171 1.83 -5.52 4.24
CA GLY A 171 1.90 -4.07 4.11
C GLY A 171 3.25 -3.50 4.54
N ASP A 172 3.49 -2.22 4.26
CA ASP A 172 4.77 -1.55 4.51
C ASP A 172 4.70 -0.46 5.60
N HIS A 173 3.51 -0.23 6.20
CA HIS A 173 3.29 0.85 7.15
C HIS A 173 2.75 0.34 8.48
N GLU A 174 2.93 1.12 9.57
CA GLU A 174 2.41 0.81 10.90
C GLU A 174 0.89 0.60 10.91
N ASN A 175 0.15 1.36 10.08
CA ASN A 175 -1.29 1.18 9.93
C ASN A 175 -1.66 -0.21 9.39
N ASP A 176 -0.82 -0.78 8.51
CA ASP A 176 -1.01 -2.12 7.96
C ASP A 176 -0.83 -3.19 9.02
N LEU A 177 0.27 -3.07 9.76
CA LEU A 177 0.59 -3.97 10.84
C LEU A 177 -0.52 -3.99 11.91
N ASN A 178 -0.92 -2.81 12.37
CA ASN A 178 -1.94 -2.69 13.41
C ASN A 178 -3.31 -3.21 12.92
N ALA A 179 -3.69 -2.93 11.66
CA ALA A 179 -4.92 -3.46 11.08
C ALA A 179 -4.88 -4.99 10.93
N SER A 180 -3.74 -5.55 10.50
CA SER A 180 -3.53 -6.99 10.34
C SER A 180 -3.61 -7.73 11.67
N LEU A 181 -2.92 -7.23 12.70
CA LEU A 181 -2.96 -7.79 14.05
C LEU A 181 -4.39 -7.73 14.62
N ALA A 182 -5.07 -6.60 14.48
CA ALA A 182 -6.45 -6.43 14.96
C ALA A 182 -7.46 -7.30 14.18
N ALA A 183 -7.17 -7.66 12.93
CA ALA A 183 -7.95 -8.57 12.12
C ALA A 183 -7.63 -10.04 12.40
N GLU A 184 -6.62 -10.34 13.22
CA GLU A 184 -6.14 -11.71 13.50
C GLU A 184 -5.74 -12.49 12.23
N THR A 185 -5.19 -11.78 11.22
CA THR A 185 -4.57 -12.41 10.06
C THR A 185 -3.11 -12.77 10.33
N ILE A 186 -2.49 -13.57 9.47
CA ILE A 186 -1.04 -13.71 9.46
C ILE A 186 -0.49 -12.35 9.02
N SER A 187 0.34 -11.71 9.86
CA SER A 187 0.86 -10.38 9.59
C SER A 187 2.19 -10.45 8.87
N GLY A 188 2.28 -9.78 7.71
CA GLY A 188 3.47 -9.64 6.89
C GLY A 188 3.90 -8.17 6.78
N LEU A 189 5.17 -7.91 7.04
CA LEU A 189 5.77 -6.58 7.04
C LEU A 189 6.76 -6.46 5.87
N CYS A 190 6.61 -5.44 5.02
CA CYS A 190 7.52 -5.15 3.93
C CYS A 190 8.54 -4.07 4.33
N SER A 191 9.81 -4.42 4.42
CA SER A 191 10.88 -3.44 4.67
C SER A 191 11.51 -2.87 3.39
N PHE A 192 11.03 -3.28 2.23
CA PHE A 192 11.41 -2.71 0.93
C PHE A 192 10.54 -1.51 0.52
N GLY A 193 9.41 -1.30 1.21
CA GLY A 193 8.50 -0.17 1.04
C GLY A 193 9.02 1.13 1.64
N TYR A 194 8.14 1.91 2.27
CA TYR A 194 8.45 3.27 2.72
C TYR A 194 8.51 3.40 4.24
N GLY A 195 7.68 2.66 4.99
CA GLY A 195 7.45 2.90 6.42
C GLY A 195 8.37 2.14 7.35
N PHE A 196 8.89 0.97 6.97
CA PHE A 196 9.71 0.15 7.85
C PHE A 196 11.18 0.08 7.44
N LYS A 197 12.06 0.03 8.44
CA LYS A 197 13.50 -0.15 8.23
C LYS A 197 13.83 -1.62 8.02
N LYS A 198 14.82 -1.89 7.15
CA LYS A 198 15.37 -3.24 6.99
C LYS A 198 15.87 -3.80 8.31
N GLY A 199 15.65 -5.11 8.49
CA GLY A 199 16.08 -5.82 9.69
C GLY A 199 15.18 -5.62 10.91
N LEU A 200 14.05 -4.91 10.78
CA LEU A 200 13.05 -4.84 11.84
C LEU A 200 12.43 -6.24 12.05
N VAL A 201 12.50 -6.73 13.27
CA VAL A 201 11.89 -8.00 13.70
C VAL A 201 10.86 -7.68 14.77
N ILE A 202 9.64 -8.19 14.57
CA ILE A 202 8.53 -8.08 15.52
C ILE A 202 8.05 -9.49 15.79
N ASP A 203 7.92 -9.86 17.06
CA ASP A 203 7.48 -11.20 17.43
C ASP A 203 6.08 -11.51 16.87
N GLY A 204 5.94 -12.70 16.27
CA GLY A 204 4.69 -13.11 15.63
C GLY A 204 4.38 -12.44 14.28
N VAL A 205 5.30 -11.68 13.70
CA VAL A 205 5.15 -10.99 12.42
C VAL A 205 6.20 -11.48 11.43
N GLU A 206 5.75 -11.85 10.22
CA GLU A 206 6.66 -12.22 9.14
C GLU A 206 7.28 -10.94 8.52
N SER A 207 8.59 -10.93 8.29
CA SER A 207 9.30 -9.77 7.73
C SER A 207 9.91 -10.11 6.37
N PHE A 208 9.71 -9.23 5.40
CA PHE A 208 10.12 -9.42 4.00
C PHE A 208 10.93 -8.22 3.49
N GLU A 209 12.12 -8.48 2.98
CA GLU A 209 12.97 -7.45 2.36
C GLU A 209 12.80 -7.36 0.84
N SER A 210 11.95 -8.22 0.26
CA SER A 210 11.58 -8.19 -1.16
C SER A 210 10.29 -8.94 -1.43
N PRO A 211 9.58 -8.66 -2.54
CA PRO A 211 8.43 -9.45 -2.96
C PRO A 211 8.74 -10.93 -3.22
N LEU A 212 9.96 -11.26 -3.60
CA LEU A 212 10.38 -12.66 -3.79
C LEU A 212 10.44 -13.44 -2.48
N GLN A 213 10.77 -12.79 -1.35
CA GLN A 213 10.70 -13.43 -0.04
C GLN A 213 9.25 -13.72 0.37
N ILE A 214 8.29 -12.85 0.02
CA ILE A 214 6.86 -13.10 0.21
C ILE A 214 6.45 -14.34 -0.61
N LEU A 215 6.86 -14.39 -1.88
CA LEU A 215 6.60 -15.53 -2.76
C LEU A 215 7.13 -16.83 -2.17
N ASP A 216 8.38 -16.84 -1.70
CA ASP A 216 8.99 -18.04 -1.12
C ASP A 216 8.35 -18.46 0.21
N PHE A 217 7.89 -17.49 1.01
CA PHE A 217 7.12 -17.77 2.21
C PHE A 217 5.77 -18.43 1.87
N ILE A 218 5.02 -17.85 0.91
CA ILE A 218 3.73 -18.40 0.49
C ILE A 218 3.92 -19.82 -0.08
N LYS A 219 4.92 -20.07 -0.93
CA LYS A 219 5.20 -21.40 -1.50
C LYS A 219 5.38 -22.50 -0.43
N ARG A 220 5.91 -22.14 0.74
CA ARG A 220 6.14 -23.08 1.83
C ARG A 220 4.90 -23.33 2.70
N ASN A 221 3.89 -22.46 2.61
CA ASN A 221 2.74 -22.43 3.52
C ASN A 221 1.37 -22.60 2.82
N VAL A 222 1.35 -22.99 1.54
CA VAL A 222 0.09 -23.24 0.77
C VAL A 222 -0.19 -24.71 0.54
#